data_d3fee0616708b87197c045113f92ad0b
#
_entry.id   d3fee0616708b87197c045113f92ad0b
#
_cell.length_a   1.000
_cell.length_b   1.000
_cell.length_c   1.000
_cell.angle_alpha   90.00
_cell.angle_beta   90.00
_cell.angle_gamma   90.00
#
_symmetry.space_group_name_H-M   'P 1'
#
loop_
_entity.id
_entity.type
_entity.pdbx_description
1 polymer ?
#
loop_
_entity_poly.entity_id
_entity_poly.type
_entity_poly.pdbx_seq_one_letter_code
_entity_poly.pdbx_strand_id
1 'polypeptide(L)'
;MSLFGKKDNTQKLSDQDDTVHTALMFHKGWEISKQEEYVYKFRHQRLPALKPNQISLSCIKLTRVEDDVIIEAFLRNSIEKAVSFDIVDLLLVDEDGKFLAKKAFDLSELGELPALSSMPWRFLFEEGDMLAESIPDEGWKIAFEWKRK
;
A
#
# COMPACT_ATOMS: atom_id res chain seq x y z
N MET A 1 27.00 24.30 15.89
CA MET A 1 26.57 24.13 15.69
C MET A 1 26.46 23.54 15.54
N SER A 2 26.43 23.22 15.97
CA SER A 2 26.00 22.83 15.75
C SER A 2 25.80 22.37 15.77
N LEU A 3 25.84 22.41 16.31
CA LEU A 3 25.43 22.24 16.22
C LEU A 3 25.42 21.66 16.26
N PHE A 4 25.62 21.45 16.74
CA PHE A 4 25.35 21.16 16.53
C PHE A 4 25.55 20.63 16.44
N GLY A 5 25.96 20.35 16.97
CA GLY A 5 25.89 20.23 16.78
C GLY A 5 25.97 19.77 16.64
N LYS A 6 26.10 19.68 16.81
CA LYS A 6 25.97 19.48 16.49
C LYS A 6 26.16 18.78 16.32
N LYS A 7 26.49 18.53 16.59
CA LYS A 7 26.44 18.03 16.41
C LYS A 7 26.49 17.20 16.65
N ASP A 8 26.74 16.74 16.92
CA ASP A 8 26.57 16.18 17.21
C ASP A 8 26.20 15.68 17.31
N ASN A 9 25.78 15.29 17.43
CA ASN A 9 25.11 15.03 17.46
C ASN A 9 24.68 14.87 16.62
N THR A 10 24.41 14.63 16.65
CA THR A 10 23.69 14.61 15.54
C THR A 10 23.43 13.37 14.77
N GLN A 11 23.87 12.30 15.01
CA GLN A 11 23.72 11.16 14.22
C GLN A 11 22.56 10.35 14.45
N LYS A 12 22.12 10.17 15.58
CA LYS A 12 21.04 9.35 15.80
C LYS A 12 19.80 9.89 15.30
N LEU A 13 19.80 11.06 14.92
CA LEU A 13 18.70 11.65 14.30
C LEU A 13 18.45 11.12 12.92
N SER A 14 19.44 10.49 12.36
CA SER A 14 19.32 10.03 10.99
C SER A 14 18.22 9.04 10.78
N ASP A 15 17.89 8.22 11.76
CA ASP A 15 16.82 7.28 11.58
C ASP A 15 15.48 7.95 11.40
N GLN A 16 15.27 9.06 12.07
CA GLN A 16 14.05 9.81 11.91
C GLN A 16 14.06 10.59 10.62
N ASP A 17 15.23 11.03 10.19
CA ASP A 17 15.35 11.77 8.96
C ASP A 17 15.25 10.87 7.74
N ASP A 18 15.37 9.57 7.95
CA ASP A 18 15.30 8.62 6.85
C ASP A 18 13.90 8.13 6.61
N THR A 19 12.95 9.03 6.58
CA THR A 19 11.58 8.65 6.25
C THR A 19 11.10 9.46 5.06
N VAL A 20 10.15 8.90 4.35
CA VAL A 20 9.63 9.48 3.12
C VAL A 20 8.12 9.61 3.21
N HIS A 21 7.63 10.81 2.94
CA HIS A 21 6.19 11.03 2.78
C HIS A 21 5.91 11.04 1.29
N THR A 22 5.09 10.09 0.86
CA THR A 22 4.77 9.98 -0.56
C THR A 22 3.68 10.98 -0.95
N ALA A 23 3.70 11.38 -2.22
CA ALA A 23 2.67 12.29 -2.75
C ALA A 23 1.52 11.45 -3.30
N LEU A 24 0.31 11.79 -2.90
CA LEU A 24 -0.87 11.07 -3.35
C LEU A 24 -1.22 11.47 -4.78
N MET A 25 -1.49 10.48 -5.62
CA MET A 25 -1.96 10.73 -6.96
C MET A 25 -3.00 9.67 -7.32
N PHE A 26 -3.73 9.90 -8.39
CA PHE A 26 -4.77 9.01 -8.85
C PHE A 26 -4.50 8.57 -10.27
N HIS A 27 -4.86 7.32 -10.58
CA HIS A 27 -4.70 6.81 -11.93
C HIS A 27 -5.61 7.62 -12.87
N LYS A 28 -5.07 7.97 -14.02
CA LYS A 28 -5.79 8.82 -14.96
C LYS A 28 -7.09 8.22 -15.46
N GLY A 29 -7.21 6.92 -15.40
CA GLY A 29 -8.44 6.24 -15.81
C GLY A 29 -9.51 6.17 -14.75
N TRP A 30 -9.21 6.62 -13.54
CA TRP A 30 -10.18 6.58 -12.46
C TRP A 30 -11.05 7.83 -12.48
N GLU A 31 -12.35 7.61 -12.39
CA GLU A 31 -13.28 8.71 -12.22
C GLU A 31 -13.69 8.71 -10.77
N ILE A 32 -13.32 9.75 -10.05
CA ILE A 32 -13.68 9.85 -8.65
C ILE A 32 -14.35 11.21 -8.41
N SER A 33 -15.32 11.21 -7.50
CA SER A 33 -15.99 12.44 -7.12
C SER A 33 -15.08 13.25 -6.20
N LYS A 34 -15.42 14.52 -6.00
CA LYS A 34 -14.64 15.34 -5.08
C LYS A 34 -14.73 14.80 -3.66
N GLN A 35 -15.86 14.21 -3.31
CA GLN A 35 -16.04 13.64 -2.00
C GLN A 35 -15.13 12.44 -1.80
N GLU A 36 -15.04 11.56 -2.81
CA GLU A 36 -14.14 10.42 -2.75
C GLU A 36 -12.69 10.87 -2.68
N GLU A 37 -12.34 11.87 -3.47
CA GLU A 37 -10.99 12.41 -3.46
C GLU A 37 -10.63 12.93 -2.07
N TYR A 38 -11.56 13.62 -1.42
CA TYR A 38 -11.36 14.13 -0.07
C TYR A 38 -11.08 12.98 0.91
N VAL A 39 -11.84 11.90 0.81
CA VAL A 39 -11.67 10.77 1.71
C VAL A 39 -10.30 10.12 1.51
N TYR A 40 -9.88 9.93 0.26
CA TYR A 40 -8.56 9.38 0.00
C TYR A 40 -7.46 10.29 0.55
N LYS A 41 -7.58 11.59 0.35
CA LYS A 41 -6.59 12.53 0.86
C LYS A 41 -6.52 12.50 2.38
N PHE A 42 -7.68 12.44 3.02
CA PHE A 42 -7.75 12.41 4.47
C PHE A 42 -7.06 11.15 5.02
N ARG A 43 -7.35 10.00 4.42
CA ARG A 43 -6.74 8.76 4.87
C ARG A 43 -5.25 8.73 4.59
N HIS A 44 -4.85 9.23 3.44
CA HIS A 44 -3.43 9.22 3.06
C HIS A 44 -2.59 10.09 4.01
N GLN A 45 -3.12 11.22 4.42
CA GLN A 45 -2.42 12.12 5.34
C GLN A 45 -2.14 11.48 6.69
N ARG A 46 -2.92 10.49 7.07
CA ARG A 46 -2.79 9.83 8.36
C ARG A 46 -1.86 8.63 8.34
N LEU A 47 -1.36 8.28 7.17
CA LEU A 47 -0.43 7.14 7.09
C LEU A 47 0.94 7.53 7.60
N PRO A 48 1.63 6.58 8.26
CA PRO A 48 3.00 6.86 8.68
C PRO A 48 3.91 6.98 7.47
N ALA A 49 4.99 7.72 7.63
CA ALA A 49 5.99 7.83 6.57
C ALA A 49 6.66 6.49 6.37
N LEU A 50 7.16 6.27 5.17
CA LEU A 50 7.86 5.04 4.83
C LEU A 50 9.36 5.21 5.01
N LYS A 51 10.05 4.10 5.17
CA LYS A 51 11.50 4.11 5.04
C LYS A 51 11.82 4.24 3.56
N PRO A 52 13.03 4.72 3.22
CA PRO A 52 13.40 4.84 1.80
C PRO A 52 13.46 3.48 1.11
N ASN A 53 13.31 3.53 -0.20
CA ASN A 53 13.50 2.38 -1.07
C ASN A 53 12.55 1.22 -0.83
N GLN A 54 11.30 1.53 -0.55
CA GLN A 54 10.27 0.52 -0.30
C GLN A 54 9.09 0.65 -1.26
N ILE A 55 8.47 -0.51 -1.53
CA ILE A 55 7.14 -0.56 -2.10
C ILE A 55 6.26 -1.15 -1.01
N SER A 56 5.17 -0.49 -0.69
CA SER A 56 4.32 -0.87 0.43
C SER A 56 2.85 -0.80 0.05
N LEU A 57 2.04 -1.53 0.78
CA LEU A 57 0.59 -1.49 0.64
C LEU A 57 0.00 -1.03 1.96
N SER A 58 -0.88 -0.04 1.90
CA SER A 58 -1.57 0.45 3.10
C SER A 58 -3.06 0.35 2.86
N CYS A 59 -3.74 -0.44 3.69
CA CYS A 59 -5.15 -0.76 3.45
C CYS A 59 -6.06 0.43 3.67
N ILE A 60 -7.09 0.54 2.84
CA ILE A 60 -8.10 1.58 2.94
C ILE A 60 -9.41 0.99 3.44
N LYS A 61 -9.96 0.04 2.71
CA LYS A 61 -11.23 -0.57 3.12
C LYS A 61 -11.47 -1.90 2.40
N LEU A 62 -12.38 -2.66 2.95
CA LEU A 62 -12.82 -3.93 2.38
C LEU A 62 -14.31 -3.81 2.06
N THR A 63 -14.69 -4.19 0.85
CA THR A 63 -16.08 -4.20 0.42
C THR A 63 -16.44 -5.61 0.00
N ARG A 64 -17.59 -6.10 0.47
CA ARG A 64 -18.06 -7.43 0.10
C ARG A 64 -19.05 -7.33 -1.04
N VAL A 65 -18.87 -8.17 -2.05
CA VAL A 65 -19.80 -8.24 -3.18
C VAL A 65 -20.12 -9.71 -3.36
N GLU A 66 -21.23 -10.13 -2.79
CA GLU A 66 -21.63 -11.56 -2.78
C GLU A 66 -20.53 -12.39 -2.11
N ASP A 67 -19.93 -13.32 -2.81
CA ASP A 67 -18.88 -14.16 -2.23
C ASP A 67 -17.48 -13.64 -2.52
N ASP A 68 -17.39 -12.48 -3.15
CA ASP A 68 -16.12 -11.85 -3.49
C ASP A 68 -15.81 -10.69 -2.53
N VAL A 69 -14.56 -10.28 -2.52
CA VAL A 69 -14.12 -9.19 -1.64
C VAL A 69 -13.25 -8.24 -2.46
N ILE A 70 -13.56 -6.95 -2.36
CA ILE A 70 -12.73 -5.92 -2.99
C ILE A 70 -11.94 -5.21 -1.88
N ILE A 71 -10.63 -5.24 -2.00
CA ILE A 71 -9.75 -4.54 -1.07
C ILE A 71 -9.23 -3.30 -1.75
N GLU A 72 -9.44 -2.14 -1.13
CA GLU A 72 -8.81 -0.91 -1.61
C GLU A 72 -7.58 -0.67 -0.74
N ALA A 73 -6.50 -0.33 -1.38
CA ALA A 73 -5.24 -0.07 -0.68
C ALA A 73 -4.43 0.97 -1.45
N PHE A 74 -3.60 1.71 -0.73
CA PHE A 74 -2.64 2.59 -1.38
C PHE A 74 -1.40 1.76 -1.71
N LEU A 75 -0.97 1.82 -2.97
CA LEU A 75 0.36 1.35 -3.36
C LEU A 75 1.28 2.52 -3.14
N ARG A 76 2.32 2.33 -2.35
CA ARG A 76 3.19 3.43 -1.94
C ARG A 76 4.62 3.14 -2.38
N ASN A 77 5.23 4.11 -3.06
CA ASN A 77 6.57 3.98 -3.60
C ASN A 77 7.49 5.02 -2.96
N SER A 78 8.41 4.59 -2.10
CA SER A 78 9.40 5.49 -1.52
C SER A 78 10.75 5.38 -2.21
N ILE A 79 10.78 4.75 -3.40
CA ILE A 79 11.98 4.66 -4.20
C ILE A 79 12.10 5.94 -5.04
N GLU A 80 13.32 6.38 -5.29
CA GLU A 80 13.54 7.61 -6.05
C GLU A 80 13.50 7.39 -7.55
N LYS A 81 12.75 6.40 -7.99
CA LYS A 81 12.49 6.13 -9.40
C LYS A 81 11.09 5.60 -9.53
N ALA A 82 10.51 5.78 -10.72
CA ALA A 82 9.22 5.19 -11.03
C ALA A 82 9.35 3.67 -11.07
N VAL A 83 8.29 2.98 -10.67
CA VAL A 83 8.26 1.52 -10.65
C VAL A 83 7.08 1.05 -11.48
N SER A 84 7.32 0.07 -12.35
CA SER A 84 6.26 -0.57 -13.12
C SER A 84 5.97 -1.92 -12.51
N PHE A 85 4.71 -2.31 -12.56
CA PHE A 85 4.30 -3.61 -12.04
C PHE A 85 3.81 -4.48 -13.18
N ASP A 86 4.07 -5.75 -13.08
CA ASP A 86 3.54 -6.72 -14.00
C ASP A 86 2.60 -7.60 -13.19
N ILE A 87 2.91 -8.85 -12.99
CA ILE A 87 2.07 -9.72 -12.18
C ILE A 87 2.65 -9.77 -10.77
N VAL A 88 1.81 -9.48 -9.78
CA VAL A 88 2.24 -9.53 -8.38
C VAL A 88 1.33 -10.49 -7.61
N ASP A 89 1.93 -11.24 -6.73
CA ASP A 89 1.18 -12.17 -5.88
C ASP A 89 0.89 -11.49 -4.57
N LEU A 90 -0.39 -11.41 -4.22
CA LEU A 90 -0.83 -10.77 -2.99
C LEU A 90 -1.52 -11.75 -2.08
N LEU A 91 -1.36 -11.52 -0.79
CA LEU A 91 -1.99 -12.31 0.25
C LEU A 91 -2.86 -11.40 1.08
N LEU A 92 -4.00 -11.93 1.52
CA LEU A 92 -4.80 -11.29 2.53
C LEU A 92 -4.60 -12.12 3.79
N VAL A 93 -4.19 -11.49 4.88
CA VAL A 93 -3.86 -12.20 6.13
C VAL A 93 -4.59 -11.60 7.30
N ASP A 94 -4.83 -12.39 8.34
CA ASP A 94 -5.47 -11.88 9.55
C ASP A 94 -4.41 -11.45 10.58
N GLU A 95 -4.86 -11.09 11.75
CA GLU A 95 -3.97 -10.58 12.80
C GLU A 95 -2.95 -11.60 13.27
N ASP A 96 -3.28 -12.89 13.14
CA ASP A 96 -2.39 -13.95 13.57
C ASP A 96 -1.49 -14.45 12.45
N GLY A 97 -1.56 -13.80 11.29
CA GLY A 97 -0.76 -14.21 10.15
C GLY A 97 -1.35 -15.35 9.35
N LYS A 98 -2.60 -15.72 9.63
CA LYS A 98 -3.25 -16.78 8.88
C LYS A 98 -3.63 -16.27 7.50
N PHE A 99 -3.39 -17.07 6.47
CA PHE A 99 -3.72 -16.69 5.10
C PHE A 99 -5.23 -16.80 4.88
N LEU A 100 -5.83 -15.70 4.47
CA LEU A 100 -7.28 -15.64 4.23
C LEU A 100 -7.59 -15.77 2.75
N ALA A 101 -6.74 -15.24 1.89
CA ALA A 101 -6.92 -15.32 0.44
C ALA A 101 -5.58 -15.08 -0.24
N LYS A 102 -5.47 -15.53 -1.49
CA LYS A 102 -4.25 -15.40 -2.25
C LYS A 102 -4.59 -15.28 -3.72
N LYS A 103 -3.94 -14.37 -4.41
CA LYS A 103 -4.19 -14.17 -5.82
C LYS A 103 -3.03 -13.48 -6.52
N ALA A 104 -2.79 -13.86 -7.76
CA ALA A 104 -1.84 -13.16 -8.63
C ALA A 104 -2.62 -12.08 -9.38
N PHE A 105 -2.17 -10.83 -9.25
CA PHE A 105 -2.82 -9.70 -9.90
C PHE A 105 -1.95 -9.18 -11.03
N ASP A 106 -2.58 -8.96 -12.18
CA ASP A 106 -1.91 -8.32 -13.30
C ASP A 106 -2.11 -6.82 -13.13
N LEU A 107 -1.04 -6.13 -12.77
CA LEU A 107 -1.09 -4.69 -12.52
C LEU A 107 -0.53 -3.86 -13.67
N SER A 108 -0.41 -4.49 -14.84
CA SER A 108 0.13 -3.75 -15.99
C SER A 108 -0.72 -2.54 -16.35
N GLU A 109 -2.02 -2.61 -16.11
CA GLU A 109 -2.94 -1.51 -16.39
C GLU A 109 -2.67 -0.29 -15.50
N LEU A 110 -2.12 -0.51 -14.33
CA LEU A 110 -1.77 0.57 -13.43
C LEU A 110 -0.69 1.46 -14.05
N GLY A 111 0.19 0.85 -14.82
CA GLY A 111 1.29 1.58 -15.44
C GLY A 111 2.42 1.82 -14.47
N GLU A 112 3.02 3.00 -14.55
CA GLU A 112 4.11 3.36 -13.67
C GLU A 112 3.60 4.07 -12.43
N LEU A 113 4.14 3.69 -11.29
CA LEU A 113 3.92 4.43 -10.06
C LEU A 113 5.13 5.36 -9.91
N PRO A 114 4.94 6.67 -10.05
CA PRO A 114 6.08 7.58 -10.04
C PRO A 114 6.88 7.54 -8.75
N ALA A 115 8.10 8.03 -8.81
CA ALA A 115 8.97 8.09 -7.64
C ALA A 115 8.28 8.84 -6.52
N LEU A 116 8.46 8.36 -5.30
CA LEU A 116 8.02 9.03 -4.07
C LEU A 116 6.53 9.37 -4.07
N SER A 117 5.71 8.45 -4.60
CA SER A 117 4.27 8.69 -4.69
C SER A 117 3.45 7.48 -4.24
N SER A 118 2.17 7.74 -4.02
CA SER A 118 1.20 6.72 -3.64
C SER A 118 -0.01 6.82 -4.55
N MET A 119 -0.66 5.68 -4.77
CA MET A 119 -1.85 5.62 -5.61
C MET A 119 -2.82 4.60 -5.05
N PRO A 120 -4.10 4.93 -4.88
CA PRO A 120 -5.06 3.92 -4.45
C PRO A 120 -5.38 2.98 -5.60
N TRP A 121 -5.61 1.74 -5.26
CA TRP A 121 -5.94 0.72 -6.26
C TRP A 121 -6.91 -0.27 -5.64
N ARG A 122 -7.69 -0.95 -6.47
CA ARG A 122 -8.68 -1.95 -6.03
C ARG A 122 -8.23 -3.33 -6.42
N PHE A 123 -8.31 -4.24 -5.48
CA PHE A 123 -7.90 -5.62 -5.67
C PHE A 123 -9.09 -6.52 -5.41
N LEU A 124 -9.57 -7.20 -6.44
CA LEU A 124 -10.71 -8.09 -6.33
C LEU A 124 -10.23 -9.51 -6.04
N PHE A 125 -10.58 -10.01 -4.86
CA PHE A 125 -10.38 -11.42 -4.53
C PHE A 125 -11.71 -12.11 -4.75
N GLU A 126 -11.72 -13.09 -5.64
CA GLU A 126 -12.92 -13.81 -5.96
C GLU A 126 -13.08 -15.01 -5.04
N GLU A 127 -14.25 -15.62 -5.06
CA GLU A 127 -14.53 -16.75 -4.19
C GLU A 127 -13.46 -17.84 -4.31
N GLY A 128 -13.01 -18.10 -5.53
CA GLY A 128 -12.00 -19.15 -5.78
C GLY A 128 -10.62 -18.83 -5.23
N ASP A 129 -10.38 -17.58 -4.82
CA ASP A 129 -9.09 -17.18 -4.26
C ASP A 129 -9.05 -17.33 -2.74
N MET A 130 -10.20 -17.65 -2.14
CA MET A 130 -10.30 -17.71 -0.69
C MET A 130 -9.66 -18.97 -0.14
N LEU A 131 -8.91 -18.81 0.95
CA LEU A 131 -8.28 -19.92 1.66
C LEU A 131 -8.96 -20.17 3.00
N ALA A 132 -9.69 -19.19 3.51
CA ALA A 132 -10.44 -19.31 4.74
C ALA A 132 -11.92 -19.32 4.42
N GLU A 133 -12.73 -19.82 5.33
CA GLU A 133 -14.17 -19.87 5.13
C GLU A 133 -14.80 -18.49 5.13
N SER A 134 -14.21 -17.57 5.87
CA SER A 134 -14.73 -16.22 5.93
C SER A 134 -13.59 -15.23 6.16
N ILE A 135 -13.85 -13.99 5.78
CA ILE A 135 -12.90 -12.90 5.97
C ILE A 135 -13.45 -12.00 7.08
N PRO A 136 -12.67 -11.71 8.11
CA PRO A 136 -13.17 -10.84 9.19
C PRO A 136 -13.33 -9.40 8.68
N ASP A 137 -14.21 -8.65 9.36
CA ASP A 137 -14.44 -7.26 8.97
C ASP A 137 -13.24 -6.37 9.32
N GLU A 138 -12.50 -6.75 10.34
CA GLU A 138 -11.35 -5.97 10.80
C GLU A 138 -10.18 -6.89 11.09
N GLY A 139 -9.01 -6.31 11.26
CA GLY A 139 -7.84 -7.07 11.63
C GLY A 139 -7.18 -7.81 10.50
N TRP A 140 -7.47 -7.42 9.28
CA TRP A 140 -6.85 -8.03 8.10
C TRP A 140 -5.86 -7.05 7.47
N LYS A 141 -4.92 -7.59 6.72
CA LYS A 141 -4.00 -6.77 5.92
C LYS A 141 -3.73 -7.45 4.60
N ILE A 142 -3.43 -6.63 3.60
CA ILE A 142 -3.01 -7.12 2.30
C ILE A 142 -1.48 -6.97 2.24
N ALA A 143 -0.81 -7.96 1.68
CA ALA A 143 0.64 -7.99 1.65
C ALA A 143 1.15 -8.66 0.40
N PHE A 144 2.38 -8.30 0.00
CA PHE A 144 3.02 -8.99 -1.11
C PHE A 144 3.47 -10.36 -0.62
N GLU A 145 3.31 -11.35 -1.49
CA GLU A 145 3.82 -12.67 -1.19
C GLU A 145 5.26 -12.75 -1.68
N TRP A 146 6.18 -13.03 -0.76
CA TRP A 146 7.57 -13.20 -1.12
C TRP A 146 7.82 -14.64 -1.49
N LYS A 147 8.43 -14.84 -2.65
CA LYS A 147 8.80 -16.17 -3.08
C LYS A 147 10.30 -16.28 -3.12
N ARG A 148 10.82 -17.33 -2.53
CA ARG A 148 12.24 -17.58 -2.59
C ARG A 148 12.55 -18.37 -3.84
N LYS A 149 13.67 -18.10 -4.41
CA LYS A 149 14.09 -18.82 -5.59
C LYS A 149 15.06 -19.95 -5.25
#